data_3bae902a3816517d478ea82200dd110c
#
_entry.id   3bae902a3816517d478ea82200dd110c
#
_cell.length_a   1.000
_cell.length_b   1.000
_cell.length_c   1.000
_cell.angle_alpha   90.00
_cell.angle_beta   90.00
_cell.angle_gamma   90.00
#
_symmetry.space_group_name_H-M   'P 1'
#
loop_
_entity.id
_entity.type
_entity.pdbx_description
1 polymer ?
#
loop_
_entity_poly.entity_id
_entity_poly.type
_entity_poly.pdbx_seq_one_letter_code
_entity_poly.pdbx_strand_id
1 'polypeptide(L)'
;KIYEFSLLTTFLLAILVILIIIFLIFFIKKKKENSTIVTNNDKLKYIDTMTSLKNRAYLNLKIKEWDDNVIYPQAFVIIDLNNIKDINDSHGHEEGDTIIKKAASTLIVNQEPNTDIIRTDGNEFLVYMVGYSEKDVISYTRKIYKELKELPYGYGAAIGYSMIMDDIKTVDDAINEATIDMRNKKENNNG
;
A
#
# COMPACT_ATOMS: atom_id res chain seq x y z
N LYS A 1 -22.23 -6.76 -69.85
CA LYS A 1 -21.62 -7.86 -69.04
C LYS A 1 -20.35 -7.42 -68.29
N ILE A 2 -19.48 -6.62 -68.94
CA ILE A 2 -18.21 -6.15 -68.26
C ILE A 2 -18.53 -5.17 -67.16
N TYR A 3 -19.51 -4.28 -67.27
CA TYR A 3 -19.92 -3.31 -66.22
C TYR A 3 -20.59 -3.99 -65.03
N GLU A 4 -21.39 -5.03 -65.25
CA GLU A 4 -22.03 -5.77 -64.15
C GLU A 4 -20.99 -6.56 -63.31
N PHE A 5 -19.98 -7.11 -63.96
CA PHE A 5 -18.87 -7.79 -63.30
C PHE A 5 -18.01 -6.83 -62.48
N SER A 6 -17.75 -5.62 -62.99
CA SER A 6 -17.04 -4.54 -62.29
C SER A 6 -17.82 -4.06 -61.06
N LEU A 7 -19.14 -3.93 -61.14
CA LEU A 7 -19.98 -3.48 -60.02
C LEU A 7 -20.03 -4.51 -58.90
N LEU A 8 -20.12 -5.80 -59.22
CA LEU A 8 -20.10 -6.88 -58.24
C LEU A 8 -18.76 -6.98 -57.53
N THR A 9 -17.64 -6.85 -58.22
CA THR A 9 -16.30 -6.88 -57.61
C THR A 9 -16.05 -5.68 -56.70
N THR A 10 -16.49 -4.47 -57.07
CA THR A 10 -16.38 -3.29 -56.21
C THR A 10 -17.25 -3.44 -54.95
N PHE A 11 -18.43 -4.02 -55.05
CA PHE A 11 -19.29 -4.28 -53.90
C PHE A 11 -18.69 -5.31 -52.94
N LEU A 12 -18.14 -6.40 -53.47
CA LEU A 12 -17.43 -7.41 -52.67
C LEU A 12 -16.20 -6.85 -51.95
N LEU A 13 -15.45 -5.95 -52.63
CA LEU A 13 -14.30 -5.29 -52.06
C LEU A 13 -14.69 -4.36 -50.91
N ALA A 14 -15.80 -3.62 -51.06
CA ALA A 14 -16.34 -2.76 -50.01
C ALA A 14 -16.76 -3.56 -48.78
N ILE A 15 -17.41 -4.72 -48.93
CA ILE A 15 -17.78 -5.63 -47.84
C ILE A 15 -16.53 -6.14 -47.14
N LEU A 16 -15.50 -6.55 -47.87
CA LEU A 16 -14.25 -7.02 -47.30
C LEU A 16 -13.57 -5.96 -46.43
N VAL A 17 -13.53 -4.69 -46.92
CA VAL A 17 -12.97 -3.58 -46.16
C VAL A 17 -13.75 -3.33 -44.88
N ILE A 18 -15.07 -3.38 -44.90
CA ILE A 18 -15.92 -3.22 -43.71
C ILE A 18 -15.64 -4.33 -42.69
N LEU A 19 -15.51 -5.59 -43.11
CA LEU A 19 -15.20 -6.71 -42.27
C LEU A 19 -13.82 -6.57 -41.60
N ILE A 20 -12.82 -6.08 -42.33
CA ILE A 20 -11.50 -5.79 -41.81
C ILE A 20 -11.55 -4.70 -40.71
N ILE A 21 -12.31 -3.63 -40.96
CA ILE A 21 -12.49 -2.55 -40.00
C ILE A 21 -13.15 -3.07 -38.70
N ILE A 22 -14.22 -3.86 -38.82
CA ILE A 22 -14.91 -4.45 -37.68
C ILE A 22 -13.96 -5.37 -36.91
N PHE A 23 -13.16 -6.18 -37.59
CA PHE A 23 -12.17 -7.05 -36.99
C PHE A 23 -11.09 -6.25 -36.22
N LEU A 24 -10.58 -5.18 -36.82
CA LEU A 24 -9.61 -4.29 -36.16
C LEU A 24 -10.19 -3.62 -34.91
N ILE A 25 -11.42 -3.11 -35.00
CA ILE A 25 -12.10 -2.51 -33.84
C ILE A 25 -12.28 -3.54 -32.71
N PHE A 26 -12.71 -4.75 -33.07
CA PHE A 26 -12.85 -5.86 -32.11
C PHE A 26 -11.51 -6.22 -31.46
N PHE A 27 -10.44 -6.29 -32.25
CA PHE A 27 -9.09 -6.61 -31.76
C PHE A 27 -8.53 -5.52 -30.85
N ILE A 28 -8.72 -4.24 -31.19
CA ILE A 28 -8.32 -3.11 -30.37
C ILE A 28 -9.09 -3.10 -29.04
N LYS A 29 -10.41 -3.35 -29.08
CA LYS A 29 -11.27 -3.42 -27.90
C LYS A 29 -10.84 -4.55 -26.97
N LYS A 30 -10.59 -5.74 -27.51
CA LYS A 30 -10.11 -6.92 -26.75
C LYS A 30 -8.72 -6.68 -26.15
N LYS A 31 -7.80 -6.02 -26.87
CA LYS A 31 -6.47 -5.66 -26.36
C LYS A 31 -6.56 -4.66 -25.20
N LYS A 32 -7.45 -3.67 -25.30
CA LYS A 32 -7.69 -2.68 -24.24
C LYS A 32 -8.29 -3.31 -23.00
N GLU A 33 -9.23 -4.23 -23.14
CA GLU A 33 -9.88 -4.96 -22.05
C GLU A 33 -8.87 -5.85 -21.31
N ASN A 34 -8.05 -6.62 -22.04
CA ASN A 34 -6.98 -7.43 -21.47
C ASN A 34 -5.92 -6.59 -20.75
N SER A 35 -5.54 -5.42 -21.30
CA SER A 35 -4.57 -4.53 -20.61
C SER A 35 -5.14 -3.93 -19.34
N THR A 36 -6.44 -3.65 -19.28
CA THR A 36 -7.11 -3.14 -18.07
C THR A 36 -7.20 -4.20 -16.98
N ILE A 37 -7.44 -5.46 -17.33
CA ILE A 37 -7.48 -6.59 -16.38
C ILE A 37 -6.09 -6.84 -15.80
N VAL A 38 -5.03 -6.84 -16.63
CA VAL A 38 -3.64 -7.04 -16.18
C VAL A 38 -3.22 -5.92 -15.24
N THR A 39 -3.51 -4.64 -15.55
CA THR A 39 -3.17 -3.50 -14.68
C THR A 39 -3.93 -3.50 -13.36
N ASN A 40 -5.17 -4.00 -13.31
CA ASN A 40 -5.92 -4.12 -12.07
C ASN A 40 -5.40 -5.26 -11.19
N ASN A 41 -5.08 -6.42 -11.77
CA ASN A 41 -4.46 -7.53 -11.03
C ASN A 41 -3.07 -7.14 -10.49
N ASP A 42 -2.27 -6.39 -11.25
CA ASP A 42 -0.98 -5.89 -10.79
C ASP A 42 -1.12 -4.90 -9.63
N LYS A 43 -2.15 -4.07 -9.62
CA LYS A 43 -2.44 -3.16 -8.49
C LYS A 43 -2.86 -3.92 -7.24
N LEU A 44 -3.70 -4.94 -7.37
CA LEU A 44 -4.17 -5.76 -6.24
C LEU A 44 -3.03 -6.56 -5.60
N LYS A 45 -1.98 -6.90 -6.34
CA LYS A 45 -0.77 -7.57 -5.82
C LYS A 45 -0.11 -6.81 -4.66
N TYR A 46 -0.25 -5.49 -4.62
CA TYR A 46 0.39 -4.61 -3.65
C TYR A 46 -0.55 -4.11 -2.55
N ILE A 47 -1.76 -4.67 -2.46
CA ILE A 47 -2.77 -4.31 -1.46
C ILE A 47 -3.00 -5.48 -0.51
N ASP A 48 -3.07 -5.16 0.79
CA ASP A 48 -3.52 -6.09 1.82
C ASP A 48 -5.06 -6.20 1.78
N THR A 49 -5.57 -7.40 1.56
CA THR A 49 -7.02 -7.63 1.36
C THR A 49 -7.85 -7.43 2.62
N MET A 50 -7.25 -7.55 3.82
CA MET A 50 -7.95 -7.36 5.08
C MET A 50 -8.13 -5.89 5.42
N THR A 51 -7.10 -5.06 5.19
CA THR A 51 -7.06 -3.67 5.64
C THR A 51 -7.18 -2.66 4.51
N SER A 52 -7.05 -3.09 3.25
CA SER A 52 -6.97 -2.24 2.04
C SER A 52 -5.74 -1.31 2.01
N LEU A 53 -4.84 -1.44 2.96
CA LEU A 53 -3.55 -0.75 2.95
C LEU A 53 -2.60 -1.35 1.93
N LYS A 54 -1.47 -0.69 1.67
CA LYS A 54 -0.34 -1.31 0.98
C LYS A 54 0.16 -2.51 1.77
N ASN A 55 0.74 -3.49 1.09
CA ASN A 55 1.26 -4.71 1.72
C ASN A 55 2.80 -4.77 1.68
N ARG A 56 3.37 -5.84 2.25
CA ARG A 56 4.82 -6.10 2.26
C ARG A 56 5.45 -6.13 0.86
N ALA A 57 4.72 -6.62 -0.16
CA ALA A 57 5.22 -6.65 -1.53
C ALA A 57 5.38 -5.23 -2.10
N TYR A 58 4.51 -4.30 -1.73
CA TYR A 58 4.67 -2.88 -2.04
C TYR A 58 5.92 -2.29 -1.39
N LEU A 59 6.14 -2.55 -0.10
CA LEU A 59 7.35 -2.08 0.60
C LEU A 59 8.62 -2.55 -0.13
N ASN A 60 8.72 -3.85 -0.42
CA ASN A 60 9.87 -4.43 -1.11
C ASN A 60 10.13 -3.80 -2.49
N LEU A 61 9.06 -3.43 -3.20
CA LEU A 61 9.18 -2.72 -4.48
C LEU A 61 9.73 -1.29 -4.28
N LYS A 62 9.34 -0.62 -3.20
CA LYS A 62 9.60 0.81 -2.98
C LYS A 62 10.93 1.11 -2.31
N ILE A 63 11.53 0.19 -1.58
CA ILE A 63 12.78 0.41 -0.83
C ILE A 63 13.85 1.06 -1.72
N LYS A 64 14.12 0.48 -2.90
CA LYS A 64 15.11 1.03 -3.82
C LYS A 64 14.75 2.42 -4.35
N GLU A 65 13.46 2.64 -4.67
CA GLU A 65 12.99 3.96 -5.13
C GLU A 65 13.16 5.01 -4.03
N TRP A 66 12.93 4.66 -2.78
CA TRP A 66 13.11 5.55 -1.65
C TRP A 66 14.57 5.79 -1.30
N ASP A 67 15.47 4.80 -1.49
CA ASP A 67 16.91 4.99 -1.38
C ASP A 67 17.45 5.97 -2.44
N ASP A 68 16.90 5.91 -3.65
CA ASP A 68 17.26 6.82 -4.75
C ASP A 68 16.62 8.22 -4.61
N ASN A 69 15.69 8.41 -3.63
CA ASN A 69 15.02 9.67 -3.41
C ASN A 69 15.92 10.69 -2.74
N VAL A 70 16.07 11.86 -3.38
CA VAL A 70 16.90 12.98 -2.89
C VAL A 70 16.12 14.02 -2.08
N ILE A 71 14.83 13.75 -1.77
CA ILE A 71 13.97 14.63 -0.97
C ILE A 71 14.10 14.22 0.49
N TYR A 72 14.63 15.12 1.32
CA TYR A 72 14.81 14.93 2.77
C TYR A 72 14.02 15.97 3.57
N PRO A 73 13.68 15.68 4.84
CA PRO A 73 13.91 14.41 5.53
C PRO A 73 12.92 13.34 5.07
N GLN A 74 13.33 12.07 5.24
CA GLN A 74 12.43 10.91 5.12
C GLN A 74 12.30 10.27 6.50
N ALA A 75 11.10 9.84 6.88
CA ALA A 75 10.86 9.18 8.14
C ALA A 75 10.18 7.82 7.95
N PHE A 76 10.56 6.88 8.80
CA PHE A 76 9.96 5.54 8.88
C PHE A 76 9.41 5.36 10.30
N VAL A 77 8.11 5.11 10.40
CA VAL A 77 7.42 4.86 11.67
C VAL A 77 6.94 3.42 11.67
N ILE A 78 7.39 2.62 12.63
CA ILE A 78 6.95 1.23 12.83
C ILE A 78 5.93 1.20 13.96
N ILE A 79 4.81 0.55 13.73
CA ILE A 79 3.68 0.44 14.65
C ILE A 79 3.37 -1.04 14.82
N ASP A 80 3.43 -1.56 16.03
CA ASP A 80 3.13 -2.95 16.39
C ASP A 80 2.00 -2.97 17.43
N LEU A 81 0.84 -3.53 17.05
CA LEU A 81 -0.31 -3.63 17.94
C LEU A 81 -0.02 -4.60 19.09
N ASN A 82 -0.30 -4.18 20.31
CA ASN A 82 -0.05 -4.98 21.49
C ASN A 82 -1.14 -6.06 21.69
N ASN A 83 -0.75 -7.19 22.24
CA ASN A 83 -1.64 -8.25 22.78
C ASN A 83 -2.65 -8.82 21.78
N ILE A 84 -2.42 -8.74 20.46
CA ILE A 84 -3.30 -9.35 19.45
C ILE A 84 -3.40 -10.86 19.64
N LYS A 85 -2.29 -11.51 20.03
CA LYS A 85 -2.30 -12.95 20.35
C LYS A 85 -3.24 -13.26 21.51
N ASP A 86 -3.18 -12.49 22.60
CA ASP A 86 -4.04 -12.72 23.78
C ASP A 86 -5.53 -12.49 23.46
N ILE A 87 -5.82 -11.51 22.59
CA ILE A 87 -7.18 -11.29 22.07
C ILE A 87 -7.64 -12.51 21.28
N ASN A 88 -6.80 -13.02 20.36
CA ASN A 88 -7.12 -14.21 19.56
C ASN A 88 -7.37 -15.44 20.43
N ASP A 89 -6.50 -15.65 21.44
CA ASP A 89 -6.60 -16.81 22.33
C ASP A 89 -7.85 -16.74 23.23
N SER A 90 -8.28 -15.53 23.62
CA SER A 90 -9.41 -15.32 24.52
C SER A 90 -10.75 -15.13 23.79
N HIS A 91 -10.78 -14.52 22.61
CA HIS A 91 -11.98 -14.08 21.91
C HIS A 91 -12.08 -14.58 20.47
N GLY A 92 -11.06 -15.32 19.99
CA GLY A 92 -11.01 -15.87 18.63
C GLY A 92 -10.34 -14.92 17.63
N HIS A 93 -9.90 -15.51 16.49
CA HIS A 93 -9.16 -14.80 15.44
C HIS A 93 -9.98 -13.67 14.78
N GLU A 94 -11.30 -13.81 14.68
CA GLU A 94 -12.18 -12.79 14.10
C GLU A 94 -12.15 -11.47 14.90
N GLU A 95 -11.99 -11.57 16.23
CA GLU A 95 -11.87 -10.39 17.07
C GLU A 95 -10.51 -9.70 16.91
N GLY A 96 -9.41 -10.45 16.86
CA GLY A 96 -8.11 -9.89 16.54
C GLY A 96 -8.07 -9.21 15.18
N ASP A 97 -8.67 -9.82 14.17
CA ASP A 97 -8.83 -9.25 12.83
C ASP A 97 -9.63 -7.93 12.87
N THR A 98 -10.66 -7.88 13.72
CA THR A 98 -11.46 -6.66 13.93
C THR A 98 -10.62 -5.53 14.52
N ILE A 99 -9.76 -5.81 15.50
CA ILE A 99 -8.85 -4.81 16.06
C ILE A 99 -7.84 -4.33 15.01
N ILE A 100 -7.26 -5.23 14.23
CA ILE A 100 -6.33 -4.88 13.15
C ILE A 100 -7.00 -3.98 12.11
N LYS A 101 -8.24 -4.27 11.70
CA LYS A 101 -9.02 -3.43 10.77
C LYS A 101 -9.32 -2.06 11.34
N LYS A 102 -9.67 -1.97 12.62
CA LYS A 102 -9.90 -0.68 13.31
C LYS A 102 -8.61 0.14 13.38
N ALA A 103 -7.47 -0.50 13.71
CA ALA A 103 -6.17 0.17 13.69
C ALA A 103 -5.82 0.70 12.31
N ALA A 104 -6.00 -0.09 11.25
CA ALA A 104 -5.80 0.36 9.88
C ALA A 104 -6.69 1.56 9.53
N SER A 105 -7.96 1.52 9.92
CA SER A 105 -8.89 2.65 9.71
C SER A 105 -8.43 3.90 10.46
N THR A 106 -7.93 3.76 11.69
CA THR A 106 -7.34 4.88 12.46
C THR A 106 -6.15 5.50 11.72
N LEU A 107 -5.25 4.67 11.17
CA LEU A 107 -4.11 5.16 10.39
C LEU A 107 -4.55 5.88 9.11
N ILE A 108 -5.55 5.37 8.40
CA ILE A 108 -6.10 5.98 7.17
C ILE A 108 -6.71 7.34 7.48
N VAL A 109 -7.53 7.46 8.54
CA VAL A 109 -8.18 8.73 8.93
C VAL A 109 -7.14 9.78 9.31
N ASN A 110 -6.01 9.37 9.85
CA ASN A 110 -4.91 10.25 10.26
C ASN A 110 -3.76 10.31 9.24
N GLN A 111 -3.99 9.87 8.01
CA GLN A 111 -2.97 9.90 6.98
C GLN A 111 -2.64 11.35 6.62
N GLU A 112 -1.36 11.69 6.71
CA GLU A 112 -0.83 12.98 6.31
C GLU A 112 -0.45 12.99 4.81
N PRO A 113 -0.39 14.16 4.14
CA PRO A 113 0.09 14.24 2.76
C PRO A 113 1.50 13.66 2.60
N ASN A 114 1.85 13.17 1.41
CA ASN A 114 3.16 12.58 1.09
C ASN A 114 3.57 11.45 2.05
N THR A 115 2.62 10.61 2.44
CA THR A 115 2.85 9.44 3.29
C THR A 115 2.29 8.18 2.64
N ASP A 116 2.98 7.06 2.86
CA ASP A 116 2.49 5.72 2.54
C ASP A 116 2.25 4.94 3.83
N ILE A 117 1.10 4.26 3.92
CA ILE A 117 0.77 3.37 5.04
C ILE A 117 0.78 1.94 4.52
N ILE A 118 1.56 1.09 5.17
CA ILE A 118 1.83 -0.27 4.74
C ILE A 118 1.58 -1.22 5.90
N ARG A 119 0.85 -2.31 5.66
CA ARG A 119 0.80 -3.43 6.58
C ARG A 119 1.95 -4.37 6.26
N THR A 120 2.93 -4.46 7.14
CA THR A 120 4.17 -5.21 6.90
C THR A 120 4.09 -6.65 7.39
N ASP A 121 3.29 -6.91 8.43
CA ASP A 121 3.06 -8.25 8.97
C ASP A 121 1.69 -8.28 9.66
N GLY A 122 1.32 -9.38 10.28
CA GLY A 122 0.04 -9.65 10.93
C GLY A 122 -0.55 -8.47 11.70
N ASN A 123 0.17 -7.96 12.68
CA ASN A 123 -0.22 -6.84 13.55
C ASN A 123 0.74 -5.64 13.45
N GLU A 124 1.62 -5.61 12.43
CA GLU A 124 2.63 -4.56 12.24
C GLU A 124 2.32 -3.68 11.03
N PHE A 125 2.51 -2.38 11.21
CA PHE A 125 2.37 -1.37 10.17
C PHE A 125 3.64 -0.52 10.07
N LEU A 126 3.89 -0.02 8.87
CA LEU A 126 4.93 0.97 8.57
C LEU A 126 4.28 2.20 7.95
N VAL A 127 4.65 3.39 8.43
CA VAL A 127 4.30 4.66 7.80
C VAL A 127 5.58 5.31 7.29
N TYR A 128 5.64 5.53 5.97
CA TYR A 128 6.69 6.29 5.32
C TYR A 128 6.24 7.74 5.14
N MET A 129 7.06 8.69 5.53
CA MET A 129 6.74 10.13 5.53
C MET A 129 7.88 10.91 4.88
N VAL A 130 7.58 11.82 3.94
CA VAL A 130 8.57 12.64 3.23
C VAL A 130 8.34 14.12 3.48
N GLY A 131 9.44 14.84 3.80
CA GLY A 131 9.42 16.28 4.01
C GLY A 131 8.93 16.73 5.39
N TYR A 132 8.79 15.80 6.35
CA TYR A 132 8.39 16.08 7.72
C TYR A 132 9.60 16.27 8.63
N SER A 133 9.60 17.32 9.45
CA SER A 133 10.61 17.48 10.48
C SER A 133 10.49 16.39 11.55
N GLU A 134 11.56 16.12 12.30
CA GLU A 134 11.51 15.16 13.40
C GLU A 134 10.42 15.52 14.43
N LYS A 135 10.22 16.82 14.68
CA LYS A 135 9.16 17.31 15.58
C LYS A 135 7.76 16.92 15.07
N ASP A 136 7.53 17.00 13.77
CA ASP A 136 6.24 16.62 13.15
C ASP A 136 6.04 15.11 13.25
N VAL A 137 7.10 14.32 13.01
CA VAL A 137 7.06 12.86 13.15
C VAL A 137 6.77 12.45 14.59
N ILE A 138 7.41 13.07 15.59
CA ILE A 138 7.13 12.83 17.02
C ILE A 138 5.67 13.21 17.35
N SER A 139 5.17 14.34 16.83
CA SER A 139 3.78 14.76 17.04
C SER A 139 2.80 13.73 16.44
N TYR A 140 3.06 13.27 15.23
CA TYR A 140 2.29 12.22 14.57
C TYR A 140 2.28 10.92 15.38
N THR A 141 3.46 10.43 15.80
CA THR A 141 3.55 9.18 16.58
C THR A 141 2.79 9.27 17.90
N ARG A 142 2.84 10.42 18.59
CA ARG A 142 2.07 10.65 19.82
C ARG A 142 0.56 10.65 19.59
N LYS A 143 0.11 11.25 18.50
CA LYS A 143 -1.30 11.25 18.11
C LYS A 143 -1.78 9.84 17.83
N ILE A 144 -1.07 9.10 16.99
CA ILE A 144 -1.40 7.71 16.65
C ILE A 144 -1.40 6.82 17.89
N TYR A 145 -0.39 6.96 18.77
CA TYR A 145 -0.34 6.21 20.05
C TYR A 145 -1.61 6.42 20.88
N LYS A 146 -2.07 7.66 21.05
CA LYS A 146 -3.27 7.97 21.80
C LYS A 146 -4.52 7.36 21.16
N GLU A 147 -4.70 7.51 19.86
CA GLU A 147 -5.87 7.00 19.18
C GLU A 147 -5.92 5.47 19.14
N LEU A 148 -4.77 4.80 18.96
CA LEU A 148 -4.71 3.34 19.05
C LEU A 148 -4.97 2.82 20.48
N LYS A 149 -4.68 3.62 21.50
CA LYS A 149 -5.00 3.29 22.90
C LYS A 149 -6.50 3.32 23.19
N GLU A 150 -7.29 4.07 22.40
CA GLU A 150 -8.75 4.13 22.51
C GLU A 150 -9.45 2.95 21.80
N LEU A 151 -8.72 2.09 21.07
CA LEU A 151 -9.28 0.89 20.48
C LEU A 151 -9.77 -0.08 21.57
N PRO A 152 -10.73 -0.97 21.25
CA PRO A 152 -11.21 -1.97 22.19
C PRO A 152 -10.06 -2.70 22.90
N TYR A 153 -10.28 -3.04 24.17
CA TYR A 153 -9.28 -3.62 25.11
C TYR A 153 -8.19 -2.65 25.59
N GLY A 154 -8.00 -1.48 24.96
CA GLY A 154 -7.05 -0.48 25.44
C GLY A 154 -5.58 -0.88 25.43
N TYR A 155 -5.19 -1.94 24.71
CA TYR A 155 -3.80 -2.38 24.66
C TYR A 155 -2.89 -1.44 23.85
N GLY A 156 -3.46 -0.74 22.85
CA GLY A 156 -2.72 0.19 22.02
C GLY A 156 -1.64 -0.47 21.17
N ALA A 157 -0.57 0.26 20.93
CA ALA A 157 0.55 -0.19 20.12
C ALA A 157 1.89 0.32 20.66
N ALA A 158 2.97 -0.39 20.37
CA ALA A 158 4.32 0.13 20.45
C ALA A 158 4.67 0.85 19.15
N ILE A 159 5.27 2.05 19.23
CA ILE A 159 5.59 2.88 18.06
C ILE A 159 7.03 3.35 18.15
N GLY A 160 7.83 3.01 17.15
CA GLY A 160 9.19 3.50 16.96
C GLY A 160 9.33 4.27 15.66
N TYR A 161 10.35 5.12 15.55
CA TYR A 161 10.64 5.84 14.32
C TYR A 161 12.14 6.03 14.10
N SER A 162 12.51 6.27 12.86
CA SER A 162 13.85 6.71 12.45
C SER A 162 13.76 7.72 11.32
N MET A 163 14.76 8.57 11.22
CA MET A 163 14.87 9.64 10.20
C MET A 163 16.05 9.38 9.27
N ILE A 164 15.85 9.68 7.99
CA ILE A 164 16.94 9.86 7.01
C ILE A 164 17.03 11.35 6.72
N MET A 165 18.19 11.95 7.07
CA MET A 165 18.41 13.38 6.95
C MET A 165 19.29 13.74 5.73
N ASP A 166 20.02 12.75 5.18
CA ASP A 166 20.96 12.86 4.07
C ASP A 166 21.08 11.53 3.31
N ASP A 167 22.00 11.44 2.36
CA ASP A 167 22.25 10.29 1.52
C ASP A 167 23.16 9.20 2.14
N ILE A 168 23.50 9.31 3.41
CA ILE A 168 24.40 8.34 4.09
C ILE A 168 23.62 7.13 4.58
N LYS A 169 22.46 7.35 5.19
CA LYS A 169 21.63 6.28 5.78
C LYS A 169 20.70 5.68 4.72
N THR A 170 20.70 4.35 4.61
CA THR A 170 19.79 3.62 3.71
C THR A 170 18.38 3.48 4.31
N VAL A 171 17.40 3.19 3.46
CA VAL A 171 16.03 2.87 3.90
C VAL A 171 16.00 1.64 4.81
N ASP A 172 16.78 0.60 4.48
CA ASP A 172 16.86 -0.60 5.32
C ASP A 172 17.43 -0.29 6.71
N ASP A 173 18.45 0.56 6.80
CA ASP A 173 19.02 1.00 8.09
C ASP A 173 17.96 1.77 8.90
N ALA A 174 17.22 2.68 8.28
CA ALA A 174 16.19 3.45 8.95
C ALA A 174 15.01 2.57 9.43
N ILE A 175 14.57 1.60 8.64
CA ILE A 175 13.54 0.63 9.04
C ILE A 175 14.04 -0.21 10.23
N ASN A 176 15.29 -0.67 10.21
CA ASN A 176 15.89 -1.43 11.30
C ASN A 176 15.98 -0.59 12.59
N GLU A 177 16.44 0.67 12.52
CA GLU A 177 16.49 1.57 13.67
C GLU A 177 15.09 1.85 14.25
N ALA A 178 14.09 2.13 13.39
CA ALA A 178 12.71 2.33 13.81
C ALA A 178 12.13 1.07 14.49
N THR A 179 12.48 -0.11 13.99
CA THR A 179 12.07 -1.40 14.59
C THR A 179 12.71 -1.61 15.96
N ILE A 180 13.99 -1.26 16.13
CA ILE A 180 14.69 -1.33 17.41
C ILE A 180 14.05 -0.35 18.42
N ASP A 181 13.79 0.89 18.02
CA ASP A 181 13.10 1.89 18.85
C ASP A 181 11.71 1.40 19.29
N MET A 182 10.93 0.83 18.37
CA MET A 182 9.63 0.26 18.68
C MET A 182 9.73 -0.88 19.71
N ARG A 183 10.68 -1.83 19.53
CA ARG A 183 10.88 -2.96 20.45
C ARG A 183 11.28 -2.51 21.85
N ASN A 184 12.20 -1.56 21.96
CA ASN A 184 12.61 -0.99 23.24
C ASN A 184 11.42 -0.37 24.00
N LYS A 185 10.53 0.33 23.29
CA LYS A 185 9.32 0.90 23.88
C LYS A 185 8.30 -0.16 24.25
N LYS A 186 8.22 -1.26 23.49
CA LYS A 186 7.34 -2.40 23.81
C LYS A 186 7.76 -3.10 25.08
N GLU A 187 9.06 -3.35 25.26
CA GLU A 187 9.62 -3.97 26.47
C GLU A 187 9.41 -3.09 27.70
N ASN A 188 9.63 -1.79 27.61
CA ASN A 188 9.44 -0.84 28.70
C ASN A 188 7.96 -0.67 29.12
N ASN A 189 7.01 -0.97 28.26
CA ASN A 189 5.57 -0.90 28.58
C ASN A 189 5.02 -2.20 29.18
N ASN A 190 5.77 -3.30 29.13
CA ASN A 190 5.38 -4.61 29.65
C ASN A 190 6.02 -4.92 31.06
N GLY A 191 6.81 -4.01 31.58
CA GLY A 191 7.39 -4.06 32.96
C GLY A 191 6.63 -3.13 33.89
#